data_45d6e2014b9f50e38ab3e4c5e5003d52
#
_entry.id   45d6e2014b9f50e38ab3e4c5e5003d52
#
_cell.length_a   1.000
_cell.length_b   1.000
_cell.length_c   1.000
_cell.angle_alpha   90.00
_cell.angle_beta   90.00
_cell.angle_gamma   90.00
#
_symmetry.space_group_name_H-M   'P 1'
#
loop_
_entity.id
_entity.type
_entity.pdbx_description
1 polymer ?
#
loop_
_entity_poly.entity_id
_entity_poly.type
_entity_poly.pdbx_seq_one_letter_code
_entity_poly.pdbx_strand_id
1 'polypeptide(L)'
;DCVLFDLQLYYSPDDVRPYHNAVSHTVSGYEAFRLSIAWQIHGVYAARRQVYDKHRYDDSCRSHSDDNTTRFHYLDSRKVAFSTARYYYRQHAASCTHVFGMQRFNLLVALENLRRELEADGRVAACDLRELDKYRWHNVQGAYMLYYARRRQFPPSDRRKAKLLLRQMYSSVDTTALPLWEHFRFGYAPIKWCPALYRLQMNAFTHLRLLFGLDKKRYD
;
A
#
# COMPACT_ATOMS: atom_id res chain seq x y z
N ASP A 1 -0.30 -21.83 -10.89
CA ASP A 1 0.98 -21.83 -10.19
C ASP A 1 0.87 -21.22 -8.79
N CYS A 2 -0.10 -20.31 -8.57
CA CYS A 2 -0.52 -19.82 -7.25
C CYS A 2 -1.99 -20.13 -6.99
N VAL A 3 -2.33 -20.34 -5.71
CA VAL A 3 -3.69 -20.54 -5.23
C VAL A 3 -3.94 -19.67 -4.02
N LEU A 4 -4.88 -18.73 -4.11
CA LEU A 4 -5.30 -17.89 -2.98
C LEU A 4 -6.31 -18.64 -2.12
N PHE A 5 -6.20 -18.45 -0.80
CA PHE A 5 -7.14 -19.02 0.16
C PHE A 5 -8.39 -18.13 0.30
N ASP A 6 -9.46 -18.65 0.85
CA ASP A 6 -10.59 -17.84 1.32
C ASP A 6 -10.18 -17.15 2.64
N LEU A 7 -9.74 -15.89 2.54
CA LEU A 7 -9.17 -15.14 3.64
C LEU A 7 -10.26 -14.61 4.58
N GLN A 8 -10.15 -14.97 5.85
CA GLN A 8 -11.04 -14.53 6.92
C GLN A 8 -10.24 -13.70 7.94
N LEU A 9 -10.62 -12.44 8.13
CA LEU A 9 -10.06 -11.59 9.20
C LEU A 9 -10.68 -12.00 10.54
N TYR A 10 -9.89 -12.63 11.39
CA TYR A 10 -10.34 -13.18 12.67
C TYR A 10 -10.00 -12.23 13.82
N TYR A 11 -10.99 -11.61 14.43
CA TYR A 11 -10.87 -10.74 15.60
C TYR A 11 -11.21 -11.49 16.88
N SER A 12 -12.28 -12.29 16.88
CA SER A 12 -12.74 -13.15 17.98
C SER A 12 -13.57 -14.31 17.42
N PRO A 13 -13.98 -15.30 18.23
CA PRO A 13 -14.91 -16.35 17.79
C PRO A 13 -16.22 -15.79 17.20
N ASP A 14 -16.69 -14.64 17.69
CA ASP A 14 -17.95 -14.01 17.30
C ASP A 14 -17.76 -12.89 16.27
N ASP A 15 -16.51 -12.53 15.93
CA ASP A 15 -16.18 -11.49 14.94
C ASP A 15 -15.16 -12.01 13.92
N VAL A 16 -15.69 -12.64 12.87
CA VAL A 16 -14.92 -13.10 11.71
C VAL A 16 -15.45 -12.41 10.47
N ARG A 17 -14.60 -11.74 9.72
CA ARG A 17 -14.97 -10.94 8.56
C ARG A 17 -14.29 -11.46 7.31
N PRO A 18 -15.04 -11.82 6.25
CA PRO A 18 -14.44 -12.27 5.00
C PRO A 18 -13.70 -11.11 4.30
N TYR A 19 -12.58 -11.42 3.68
CA TYR A 19 -11.94 -10.52 2.73
C TYR A 19 -12.57 -10.74 1.35
N HIS A 20 -13.14 -9.70 0.77
CA HIS A 20 -13.79 -9.78 -0.53
C HIS A 20 -12.79 -9.53 -1.66
N ASN A 21 -12.38 -10.58 -2.35
CA ASN A 21 -11.64 -10.46 -3.59
C ASN A 21 -12.55 -9.92 -4.70
N ALA A 22 -11.99 -9.10 -5.61
CA ALA A 22 -12.74 -8.59 -6.77
C ALA A 22 -13.12 -9.69 -7.77
N VAL A 23 -12.42 -10.81 -7.74
CA VAL A 23 -12.68 -11.98 -8.58
C VAL A 23 -12.60 -13.26 -7.76
N SER A 24 -13.31 -14.30 -8.20
CA SER A 24 -13.35 -15.64 -7.57
C SER A 24 -13.01 -16.77 -8.55
N HIS A 25 -12.80 -16.45 -9.83
CA HIS A 25 -12.42 -17.40 -10.86
C HIS A 25 -10.91 -17.34 -11.15
N THR A 26 -10.38 -18.39 -11.76
CA THR A 26 -8.98 -18.44 -12.16
C THR A 26 -8.65 -17.34 -13.17
N VAL A 27 -7.61 -16.59 -12.90
CA VAL A 27 -7.10 -15.51 -13.75
C VAL A 27 -5.67 -15.80 -14.21
N SER A 28 -5.17 -15.04 -15.20
CA SER A 28 -3.76 -15.08 -15.57
C SER A 28 -2.89 -14.47 -14.44
N GLY A 29 -1.61 -14.83 -14.39
CA GLY A 29 -0.69 -14.25 -13.42
C GLY A 29 -0.57 -12.72 -13.57
N TYR A 30 -0.55 -12.24 -14.81
CA TYR A 30 -0.52 -10.79 -15.09
C TYR A 30 -1.78 -10.06 -14.60
N GLU A 31 -2.94 -10.65 -14.75
CA GLU A 31 -4.20 -10.09 -14.24
C GLU A 31 -4.21 -10.11 -12.70
N ALA A 32 -3.77 -11.19 -12.07
CA ALA A 32 -3.61 -11.24 -10.62
C ALA A 32 -2.63 -10.17 -10.12
N PHE A 33 -1.52 -9.96 -10.81
CA PHE A 33 -0.59 -8.85 -10.52
C PHE A 33 -1.31 -7.51 -10.57
N ARG A 34 -2.06 -7.19 -11.64
CA ARG A 34 -2.83 -5.94 -11.76
C ARG A 34 -3.81 -5.74 -10.61
N LEU A 35 -4.59 -6.78 -10.30
CA LEU A 35 -5.55 -6.75 -9.18
C LEU A 35 -4.86 -6.55 -7.82
N SER A 36 -3.65 -7.05 -7.66
CA SER A 36 -2.88 -6.92 -6.41
C SER A 36 -2.31 -5.52 -6.17
N ILE A 37 -2.13 -4.69 -7.21
CA ILE A 37 -1.58 -3.32 -7.08
C ILE A 37 -2.40 -2.52 -6.07
N ALA A 38 -3.73 -2.55 -6.18
CA ALA A 38 -4.65 -1.81 -5.32
C ALA A 38 -5.39 -2.72 -4.31
N TRP A 39 -4.83 -3.90 -4.01
CA TRP A 39 -5.41 -4.86 -3.07
C TRP A 39 -6.85 -5.28 -3.41
N GLN A 40 -7.15 -5.41 -4.69
CA GLN A 40 -8.41 -5.99 -5.15
C GLN A 40 -8.45 -7.51 -4.96
N ILE A 41 -7.29 -8.14 -4.79
CA ILE A 41 -7.08 -9.48 -4.26
C ILE A 41 -6.02 -9.45 -3.18
N HIS A 42 -6.09 -10.35 -2.21
CA HIS A 42 -5.14 -10.41 -1.10
C HIS A 42 -3.85 -11.18 -1.45
N GLY A 43 -2.86 -11.15 -0.54
CA GLY A 43 -1.55 -11.80 -0.66
C GLY A 43 -1.38 -13.06 0.21
N VAL A 44 -2.48 -13.77 0.55
CA VAL A 44 -2.39 -15.01 1.31
C VAL A 44 -2.65 -16.19 0.36
N TYR A 45 -1.59 -16.88 -0.02
CA TYR A 45 -1.60 -17.88 -1.09
C TYR A 45 -0.59 -18.99 -0.85
N ALA A 46 -0.77 -20.11 -1.55
CA ALA A 46 0.27 -21.10 -1.78
C ALA A 46 0.77 -20.98 -3.23
N ALA A 47 2.07 -21.10 -3.43
CA ALA A 47 2.69 -21.05 -4.76
C ALA A 47 3.57 -22.28 -5.00
N ARG A 48 3.73 -22.65 -6.27
CA ARG A 48 4.71 -23.65 -6.69
C ARG A 48 6.11 -23.18 -6.34
N ARG A 49 6.98 -24.09 -5.92
CA ARG A 49 8.37 -23.78 -5.57
C ARG A 49 9.10 -22.99 -6.67
N GLN A 50 8.88 -23.33 -7.93
CA GLN A 50 9.49 -22.65 -9.08
C GLN A 50 9.19 -21.13 -9.11
N VAL A 51 8.05 -20.68 -8.59
CA VAL A 51 7.71 -19.25 -8.47
C VAL A 51 8.57 -18.59 -7.39
N TYR A 52 8.73 -19.26 -6.23
CA TYR A 52 9.62 -18.79 -5.16
C TYR A 52 11.10 -18.78 -5.56
N ASP A 53 11.52 -19.74 -6.36
CA ASP A 53 12.92 -19.83 -6.80
C ASP A 53 13.29 -18.67 -7.76
N LYS A 54 12.31 -18.11 -8.49
CA LYS A 54 12.48 -16.91 -9.33
C LYS A 54 12.57 -15.63 -8.52
N HIS A 55 11.63 -15.44 -7.59
CA HIS A 55 11.60 -14.27 -6.69
C HIS A 55 11.55 -14.73 -5.24
N ARG A 56 12.67 -14.55 -4.54
CA ARG A 56 12.76 -14.78 -3.11
C ARG A 56 12.08 -13.62 -2.38
N TYR A 57 11.76 -13.83 -1.09
CA TYR A 57 11.19 -12.76 -0.27
C TYR A 57 12.10 -11.56 -0.22
N ASP A 58 11.52 -10.39 -0.51
CA ASP A 58 12.17 -9.10 -0.38
C ASP A 58 12.29 -8.74 1.11
N ASP A 59 13.51 -8.54 1.58
CA ASP A 59 13.87 -8.13 2.95
C ASP A 59 14.35 -6.68 3.04
N SER A 60 14.22 -5.92 1.95
CA SER A 60 14.66 -4.53 1.86
C SER A 60 13.99 -3.59 2.87
N CYS A 61 12.81 -3.97 3.36
CA CYS A 61 12.06 -3.25 4.37
C CYS A 61 11.60 -4.22 5.48
N ARG A 62 11.59 -3.74 6.72
CA ARG A 62 11.13 -4.52 7.88
C ARG A 62 9.64 -4.93 7.79
N SER A 63 8.85 -4.23 7.02
CA SER A 63 7.42 -4.50 6.80
C SER A 63 7.00 -4.03 5.42
N HIS A 64 5.99 -4.67 4.84
CA HIS A 64 5.43 -4.41 3.50
C HIS A 64 6.30 -4.80 2.30
N SER A 65 7.52 -5.29 2.49
CA SER A 65 8.33 -5.81 1.38
C SER A 65 7.84 -7.18 0.90
N ASP A 66 7.24 -7.96 1.78
CA ASP A 66 6.54 -9.21 1.46
C ASP A 66 5.39 -8.99 0.45
N ASP A 67 4.74 -7.83 0.49
CA ASP A 67 3.74 -7.42 -0.49
C ASP A 67 4.32 -7.31 -1.91
N ASN A 68 5.57 -6.84 -2.04
CA ASN A 68 6.28 -6.77 -3.33
C ASN A 68 6.53 -8.16 -3.89
N THR A 69 7.04 -9.07 -3.05
CA THR A 69 7.25 -10.48 -3.41
C THR A 69 5.96 -11.12 -3.91
N THR A 70 4.84 -10.88 -3.24
CA THR A 70 3.52 -11.37 -3.66
C THR A 70 3.18 -10.93 -5.08
N ARG A 71 3.43 -9.66 -5.42
CA ARG A 71 3.15 -9.12 -6.75
C ARG A 71 4.01 -9.75 -7.84
N PHE A 72 5.30 -9.99 -7.55
CA PHE A 72 6.17 -10.71 -8.46
C PHE A 72 5.78 -12.19 -8.59
N HIS A 73 5.37 -12.85 -7.51
CA HIS A 73 4.89 -14.23 -7.59
C HIS A 73 3.64 -14.36 -8.47
N TYR A 74 2.73 -13.38 -8.43
CA TYR A 74 1.60 -13.36 -9.36
C TYR A 74 2.08 -13.13 -10.80
N LEU A 75 2.94 -12.13 -11.03
CA LEU A 75 3.49 -11.80 -12.35
C LEU A 75 4.24 -13.00 -12.98
N ASP A 76 4.92 -13.82 -12.18
CA ASP A 76 5.65 -14.99 -12.62
C ASP A 76 4.77 -16.23 -12.77
N SER A 77 3.53 -16.18 -12.33
CA SER A 77 2.58 -17.28 -12.46
C SER A 77 1.89 -17.25 -13.82
N ARG A 78 1.69 -18.42 -14.43
CA ARG A 78 0.84 -18.54 -15.61
C ARG A 78 -0.63 -18.38 -15.26
N LYS A 79 -1.03 -18.96 -14.12
CA LYS A 79 -2.40 -18.93 -13.61
C LYS A 79 -2.41 -18.79 -12.09
N VAL A 80 -3.35 -17.99 -11.61
CA VAL A 80 -3.68 -17.80 -10.20
C VAL A 80 -5.12 -18.23 -9.99
N ALA A 81 -5.32 -19.23 -9.15
CA ALA A 81 -6.64 -19.80 -8.82
C ALA A 81 -7.08 -19.35 -7.41
N PHE A 82 -8.37 -19.53 -7.13
CA PHE A 82 -8.98 -19.23 -5.84
C PHE A 82 -9.52 -20.52 -5.23
N SER A 83 -9.19 -20.76 -3.97
CA SER A 83 -9.62 -21.92 -3.20
C SER A 83 -10.76 -21.54 -2.26
N THR A 84 -11.62 -22.50 -1.94
CA THR A 84 -12.60 -22.40 -0.87
C THR A 84 -12.02 -22.73 0.52
N ALA A 85 -10.76 -23.19 0.59
CA ALA A 85 -10.08 -23.47 1.85
C ALA A 85 -9.86 -22.19 2.62
N ARG A 86 -10.39 -22.11 3.84
CA ARG A 86 -10.34 -20.91 4.68
C ARG A 86 -8.99 -20.74 5.34
N TYR A 87 -8.50 -19.49 5.31
CA TYR A 87 -7.35 -19.05 6.07
C TYR A 87 -7.78 -17.96 7.06
N TYR A 88 -7.66 -18.24 8.37
CA TYR A 88 -8.00 -17.28 9.42
C TYR A 88 -6.78 -16.40 9.74
N TYR A 89 -6.83 -15.13 9.31
CA TYR A 89 -5.81 -14.15 9.59
C TYR A 89 -6.13 -13.41 10.90
N ARG A 90 -5.46 -13.82 11.98
CA ARG A 90 -5.71 -13.27 13.31
C ARG A 90 -5.35 -11.80 13.39
N GLN A 91 -6.30 -10.99 13.81
CA GLN A 91 -6.13 -9.56 14.08
C GLN A 91 -5.90 -9.33 15.57
N HIS A 92 -4.83 -8.63 15.92
CA HIS A 92 -4.52 -8.29 17.32
C HIS A 92 -3.80 -6.94 17.41
N ALA A 93 -3.97 -6.23 18.54
CA ALA A 93 -3.45 -4.87 18.73
C ALA A 93 -1.92 -4.77 18.64
N ALA A 94 -1.19 -5.84 18.95
CA ALA A 94 0.27 -5.89 18.85
C ALA A 94 0.79 -6.23 17.44
N SER A 95 -0.08 -6.38 16.44
CA SER A 95 0.35 -6.57 15.05
C SER A 95 1.17 -5.36 14.58
N CYS A 96 2.23 -5.61 13.81
CA CYS A 96 3.08 -4.55 13.25
C CYS A 96 2.29 -3.54 12.40
N THR A 97 1.17 -3.96 11.81
CA THR A 97 0.25 -3.12 11.05
C THR A 97 -0.60 -2.19 11.93
N HIS A 98 -0.75 -2.49 13.24
CA HIS A 98 -1.53 -1.69 14.18
C HIS A 98 -0.66 -0.79 15.06
N VAL A 99 0.59 -1.18 15.30
CA VAL A 99 1.52 -0.37 16.11
C VAL A 99 1.87 0.92 15.39
N PHE A 100 1.70 2.05 16.08
CA PHE A 100 2.07 3.36 15.56
C PHE A 100 3.58 3.61 15.73
N GLY A 101 4.24 4.06 14.65
CA GLY A 101 5.67 4.37 14.66
C GLY A 101 6.22 4.56 13.23
N MET A 102 7.55 4.66 13.12
CA MET A 102 8.23 4.83 11.83
C MET A 102 7.97 3.68 10.84
N GLN A 103 7.71 2.47 11.34
CA GLN A 103 7.38 1.31 10.51
C GLN A 103 6.15 1.53 9.61
N ARG A 104 5.24 2.45 9.97
CA ARG A 104 4.08 2.80 9.14
C ARG A 104 4.46 3.47 7.83
N PHE A 105 5.66 4.03 7.75
CA PHE A 105 6.19 4.65 6.55
C PHE A 105 6.99 3.69 5.66
N ASN A 106 7.27 2.47 6.13
CA ASN A 106 7.96 1.45 5.34
C ASN A 106 7.20 1.09 4.06
N LEU A 107 5.86 1.16 4.08
CA LEU A 107 5.05 0.97 2.88
C LEU A 107 5.46 1.92 1.74
N LEU A 108 5.82 3.16 2.05
CA LEU A 108 6.26 4.11 1.02
C LEU A 108 7.57 3.68 0.38
N VAL A 109 8.51 3.19 1.20
CA VAL A 109 9.81 2.68 0.73
C VAL A 109 9.61 1.39 -0.08
N ALA A 110 8.79 0.47 0.42
CA ALA A 110 8.47 -0.76 -0.29
C ALA A 110 7.84 -0.48 -1.67
N LEU A 111 6.89 0.45 -1.75
CA LEU A 111 6.27 0.83 -3.01
C LEU A 111 7.23 1.55 -3.99
N GLU A 112 8.19 2.31 -3.47
CA GLU A 112 9.26 2.90 -4.29
C GLU A 112 10.16 1.81 -4.88
N ASN A 113 10.58 0.84 -4.06
CA ASN A 113 11.36 -0.30 -4.50
C ASN A 113 10.61 -1.11 -5.56
N LEU A 114 9.33 -1.43 -5.29
CA LEU A 114 8.48 -2.13 -6.25
C LEU A 114 8.43 -1.42 -7.60
N ARG A 115 8.21 -0.09 -7.60
CA ARG A 115 8.14 0.69 -8.84
C ARG A 115 9.41 0.59 -9.67
N ARG A 116 10.57 0.72 -9.00
CA ARG A 116 11.88 0.61 -9.63
C ARG A 116 12.15 -0.79 -10.18
N GLU A 117 11.81 -1.83 -9.41
CA GLU A 117 12.02 -3.22 -9.80
C GLU A 117 11.14 -3.61 -11.00
N LEU A 118 9.88 -3.20 -11.01
CA LEU A 118 8.97 -3.46 -12.14
C LEU A 118 9.38 -2.71 -13.41
N GLU A 119 9.93 -1.51 -13.26
CA GLU A 119 10.49 -0.77 -14.40
C GLU A 119 11.73 -1.47 -14.98
N ALA A 120 12.60 -1.98 -14.12
CA ALA A 120 13.78 -2.74 -14.53
C ALA A 120 13.43 -4.11 -15.14
N ASP A 121 12.39 -4.77 -14.65
CA ASP A 121 11.85 -6.04 -15.16
C ASP A 121 11.34 -5.90 -16.60
N GLY A 122 10.70 -4.79 -16.94
CA GLY A 122 10.26 -4.45 -18.28
C GLY A 122 9.03 -5.21 -18.80
N ARG A 123 8.49 -6.18 -18.05
CA ARG A 123 7.29 -6.96 -18.46
C ARG A 123 5.98 -6.21 -18.24
N VAL A 124 5.99 -5.19 -17.39
CA VAL A 124 4.78 -4.48 -16.97
C VAL A 124 4.46 -3.34 -17.92
N ALA A 125 3.23 -3.29 -18.38
CA ALA A 125 2.77 -2.25 -19.28
C ALA A 125 2.79 -0.85 -18.62
N ALA A 126 3.07 0.18 -19.41
CA ALA A 126 3.12 1.56 -18.92
C ALA A 126 1.82 2.02 -18.24
N CYS A 127 0.65 1.53 -18.67
CA CYS A 127 -0.61 1.82 -18.01
C CYS A 127 -0.69 1.26 -16.59
N ASP A 128 -0.15 0.08 -16.35
CA ASP A 128 -0.16 -0.55 -15.03
C ASP A 128 0.88 0.08 -14.09
N LEU A 129 2.01 0.54 -14.63
CA LEU A 129 2.96 1.37 -13.88
C LEU A 129 2.33 2.70 -13.45
N ARG A 130 1.47 3.32 -14.30
CA ARG A 130 0.70 4.52 -13.90
C ARG A 130 -0.31 4.25 -12.79
N GLU A 131 -1.01 3.09 -12.83
CA GLU A 131 -1.90 2.69 -11.72
C GLU A 131 -1.12 2.48 -10.42
N LEU A 132 0.09 1.91 -10.49
CA LEU A 132 0.99 1.82 -9.35
C LEU A 132 1.39 3.21 -8.84
N ASP A 133 1.76 4.15 -9.72
CA ASP A 133 2.11 5.52 -9.34
C ASP A 133 0.92 6.25 -8.70
N LYS A 134 -0.30 6.03 -9.18
CA LYS A 134 -1.52 6.52 -8.53
C LYS A 134 -1.70 5.92 -7.13
N TYR A 135 -1.50 4.62 -6.97
CA TYR A 135 -1.55 3.97 -5.66
C TYR A 135 -0.46 4.49 -4.72
N ARG A 136 0.78 4.66 -5.20
CA ARG A 136 1.89 5.29 -4.47
C ARG A 136 1.52 6.70 -4.02
N TRP A 137 0.94 7.50 -4.92
CA TRP A 137 0.50 8.85 -4.63
C TRP A 137 -0.53 8.91 -3.51
N HIS A 138 -1.53 8.03 -3.54
CA HIS A 138 -2.55 7.95 -2.48
C HIS A 138 -1.93 7.57 -1.12
N ASN A 139 -0.93 6.69 -1.12
CA ASN A 139 -0.22 6.32 0.10
C ASN A 139 0.65 7.46 0.64
N VAL A 140 1.30 8.23 -0.21
CA VAL A 140 2.02 9.45 0.20
C VAL A 140 1.07 10.43 0.89
N GLN A 141 -0.11 10.67 0.31
CA GLN A 141 -1.13 11.54 0.91
C GLN A 141 -1.62 11.01 2.26
N GLY A 142 -1.93 9.71 2.33
CA GLY A 142 -2.33 9.05 3.58
C GLY A 142 -1.27 9.15 4.66
N ALA A 143 0.00 8.97 4.30
CA ALA A 143 1.13 9.08 5.22
C ALA A 143 1.34 10.53 5.72
N TYR A 144 1.15 11.54 4.88
CA TYR A 144 1.13 12.94 5.33
C TYR A 144 0.01 13.18 6.34
N MET A 145 -1.21 12.71 6.06
CA MET A 145 -2.33 12.84 6.99
C MET A 145 -2.04 12.16 8.32
N LEU A 146 -1.56 10.92 8.30
CA LEU A 146 -1.17 10.18 9.50
C LEU A 146 -0.11 10.94 10.30
N TYR A 147 0.92 11.47 9.62
CA TYR A 147 1.98 12.24 10.26
C TYR A 147 1.41 13.47 10.97
N TYR A 148 0.59 14.29 10.30
CA TYR A 148 0.04 15.51 10.90
C TYR A 148 -0.96 15.20 12.02
N ALA A 149 -1.75 14.15 11.90
CA ALA A 149 -2.67 13.73 12.95
C ALA A 149 -1.94 13.28 14.23
N ARG A 150 -0.84 12.56 14.08
CA ARG A 150 -0.17 11.90 15.22
C ARG A 150 1.27 12.40 15.47
N ARG A 151 1.71 13.49 14.86
CA ARG A 151 3.10 13.98 14.96
C ARG A 151 3.62 14.20 16.39
N ARG A 152 2.71 14.51 17.34
CA ARG A 152 3.09 14.71 18.74
C ARG A 152 3.48 13.39 19.45
N GLN A 153 3.04 12.26 18.94
CA GLN A 153 3.35 10.93 19.46
C GLN A 153 4.73 10.43 19.00
N PHE A 154 5.32 11.03 17.96
CA PHE A 154 6.68 10.70 17.53
C PHE A 154 7.74 11.34 18.42
N PRO A 155 8.83 10.61 18.76
CA PRO A 155 10.04 11.22 19.28
C PRO A 155 10.59 12.30 18.32
N PRO A 156 11.31 13.32 18.81
CA PRO A 156 11.83 14.39 17.96
C PRO A 156 12.71 13.90 16.79
N SER A 157 13.54 12.88 17.04
CA SER A 157 14.36 12.23 16.00
C SER A 157 13.51 11.64 14.87
N ASP A 158 12.44 10.95 15.23
CA ASP A 158 11.56 10.28 14.27
C ASP A 158 10.71 11.26 13.50
N ARG A 159 10.30 12.39 14.11
CA ARG A 159 9.64 13.49 13.39
C ARG A 159 10.49 14.02 12.25
N ARG A 160 11.82 14.17 12.47
CA ARG A 160 12.75 14.62 11.42
C ARG A 160 12.85 13.58 10.31
N LYS A 161 13.04 12.31 10.67
CA LYS A 161 13.10 11.19 9.70
C LYS A 161 11.82 11.07 8.90
N ALA A 162 10.65 11.10 9.56
CA ALA A 162 9.35 11.02 8.88
C ALA A 162 9.16 12.18 7.87
N LYS A 163 9.50 13.41 8.25
CA LYS A 163 9.41 14.57 7.34
C LYS A 163 10.33 14.42 6.12
N LEU A 164 11.55 13.95 6.34
CA LEU A 164 12.51 13.75 5.26
C LEU A 164 12.00 12.69 4.28
N LEU A 165 11.57 11.54 4.80
CA LEU A 165 11.03 10.44 4.01
C LEU A 165 9.79 10.86 3.23
N LEU A 166 8.82 11.53 3.88
CA LEU A 166 7.63 12.03 3.21
C LEU A 166 7.96 13.01 2.08
N ARG A 167 8.95 13.89 2.29
CA ARG A 167 9.40 14.82 1.24
C ARG A 167 10.06 14.08 0.08
N GLN A 168 10.90 13.10 0.36
CA GLN A 168 11.55 12.26 -0.64
C GLN A 168 10.50 11.49 -1.46
N MET A 169 9.57 10.80 -0.81
CA MET A 169 8.53 10.03 -1.48
C MET A 169 7.56 10.92 -2.28
N TYR A 170 7.22 12.09 -1.77
CA TYR A 170 6.45 13.09 -2.52
C TYR A 170 7.14 13.48 -3.84
N SER A 171 8.46 13.61 -3.82
CA SER A 171 9.24 14.00 -5.01
C SER A 171 9.45 12.85 -6.00
N SER A 172 9.47 11.60 -5.53
CA SER A 172 9.76 10.43 -6.36
C SER A 172 8.58 9.96 -7.21
N VAL A 173 7.33 10.29 -6.82
CA VAL A 173 6.16 9.88 -7.59
C VAL A 173 5.99 10.78 -8.81
N ASP A 174 5.97 10.19 -9.99
CA ASP A 174 5.57 10.90 -11.20
C ASP A 174 4.05 11.09 -11.22
N THR A 175 3.63 12.34 -11.07
CA THR A 175 2.22 12.71 -11.10
C THR A 175 1.76 13.23 -12.46
N THR A 176 2.66 13.38 -13.43
CA THR A 176 2.33 14.00 -14.75
C THR A 176 1.32 13.18 -15.54
N ALA A 177 1.38 11.86 -15.40
CA ALA A 177 0.46 10.94 -16.07
C ALA A 177 -0.86 10.69 -15.32
N LEU A 178 -1.02 11.29 -14.13
CA LEU A 178 -2.26 11.16 -13.36
C LEU A 178 -3.35 12.10 -13.90
N PRO A 179 -4.63 11.75 -13.76
CA PRO A 179 -5.72 12.65 -14.10
C PRO A 179 -5.62 13.98 -13.35
N LEU A 180 -6.00 15.09 -14.01
CA LEU A 180 -5.91 16.43 -13.42
C LEU A 180 -6.54 16.55 -12.04
N TRP A 181 -7.67 15.90 -11.81
CA TRP A 181 -8.34 15.92 -10.50
C TRP A 181 -7.51 15.29 -9.38
N GLU A 182 -6.61 14.37 -9.69
CA GLU A 182 -5.66 13.81 -8.70
C GLU A 182 -4.60 14.84 -8.28
N HIS A 183 -4.26 15.79 -9.14
CA HIS A 183 -3.34 16.88 -8.82
C HIS A 183 -3.94 17.88 -7.82
N PHE A 184 -5.28 17.94 -7.76
CA PHE A 184 -6.05 18.84 -6.90
C PHE A 184 -6.92 18.07 -5.89
N ARG A 185 -6.43 16.95 -5.41
CA ARG A 185 -7.22 15.99 -4.63
C ARG A 185 -8.07 16.60 -3.52
N PHE A 186 -7.67 17.72 -2.96
CA PHE A 186 -8.43 18.43 -1.92
C PHE A 186 -9.04 19.75 -2.42
N GLY A 187 -9.08 19.95 -3.73
CA GLY A 187 -9.68 21.16 -4.32
C GLY A 187 -8.86 22.43 -4.15
N TYR A 188 -7.56 22.30 -3.82
CA TYR A 188 -6.66 23.44 -3.59
C TYR A 188 -5.71 23.67 -4.74
N ALA A 189 -4.43 23.91 -4.51
CA ALA A 189 -3.43 24.14 -5.54
C ALA A 189 -2.83 22.84 -6.07
N PRO A 190 -2.23 22.84 -7.29
CA PRO A 190 -1.49 21.70 -7.79
C PRO A 190 -0.37 21.28 -6.85
N ILE A 191 -0.38 20.03 -6.50
CA ILE A 191 0.42 19.49 -5.41
C ILE A 191 1.92 19.59 -5.69
N LYS A 192 2.36 19.35 -6.92
CA LYS A 192 3.78 19.35 -7.30
C LYS A 192 4.35 20.76 -7.54
N TRP A 193 3.54 21.77 -7.71
CA TRP A 193 4.04 23.13 -7.98
C TRP A 193 4.59 23.81 -6.73
N CYS A 194 4.00 23.53 -5.57
CA CYS A 194 4.44 24.16 -4.35
C CYS A 194 4.40 23.19 -3.15
N PRO A 195 5.50 22.45 -2.87
CA PRO A 195 5.56 21.50 -1.76
C PRO A 195 5.28 22.11 -0.39
N ALA A 196 5.59 23.39 -0.21
CA ALA A 196 5.32 24.10 1.05
C ALA A 196 3.81 24.33 1.23
N LEU A 197 3.12 24.76 0.17
CA LEU A 197 1.67 24.95 0.18
C LEU A 197 0.95 23.61 0.38
N TYR A 198 1.37 22.57 -0.31
CA TYR A 198 0.83 21.22 -0.10
C TYR A 198 0.92 20.78 1.35
N ARG A 199 2.08 20.96 1.99
CA ARG A 199 2.24 20.61 3.42
C ARG A 199 1.33 21.42 4.33
N LEU A 200 1.15 22.70 4.04
CA LEU A 200 0.21 23.57 4.78
C LEU A 200 -1.23 23.08 4.62
N GLN A 201 -1.64 22.79 3.38
CA GLN A 201 -2.98 22.24 3.08
C GLN A 201 -3.22 20.92 3.80
N MET A 202 -2.27 19.98 3.75
CA MET A 202 -2.39 18.68 4.41
C MET A 202 -2.51 18.83 5.93
N ASN A 203 -1.76 19.76 6.52
CA ASN A 203 -1.85 20.05 7.94
C ASN A 203 -3.22 20.63 8.30
N ALA A 204 -3.67 21.66 7.59
CA ALA A 204 -4.98 22.28 7.81
C ALA A 204 -6.14 21.30 7.60
N PHE A 205 -6.11 20.55 6.51
CA PHE A 205 -7.13 19.55 6.21
C PHE A 205 -7.20 18.46 7.28
N THR A 206 -6.07 17.97 7.76
CA THR A 206 -6.03 16.96 8.83
C THR A 206 -6.59 17.51 10.13
N HIS A 207 -6.24 18.76 10.49
CA HIS A 207 -6.79 19.37 11.69
C HIS A 207 -8.30 19.58 11.60
N LEU A 208 -8.82 20.02 10.46
CA LEU A 208 -10.27 20.16 10.25
C LEU A 208 -10.96 18.80 10.39
N ARG A 209 -10.44 17.75 9.77
CA ARG A 209 -11.01 16.40 9.91
C ARG A 209 -11.04 15.91 11.35
N LEU A 210 -9.96 16.14 12.11
CA LEU A 210 -9.89 15.78 13.52
C LEU A 210 -10.89 16.56 14.37
N LEU A 211 -11.05 17.89 14.11
CA LEU A 211 -12.04 18.73 14.80
C LEU A 211 -13.46 18.25 14.56
N PHE A 212 -13.78 17.84 13.33
CA PHE A 212 -15.10 17.28 13.00
C PHE A 212 -15.28 15.80 13.34
N GLY A 213 -14.28 15.16 13.97
CA GLY A 213 -14.35 13.74 14.37
C GLY A 213 -14.36 12.74 13.21
N LEU A 214 -14.03 13.17 11.99
CA LEU A 214 -14.09 12.36 10.78
C LEU A 214 -13.01 11.26 10.71
N ASP A 215 -11.98 11.33 11.54
CA ASP A 215 -10.83 10.41 11.54
C ASP A 215 -10.72 9.54 12.81
N LYS A 216 -11.65 9.64 13.76
CA LYS A 216 -11.59 8.86 15.02
C LYS A 216 -11.47 7.36 14.78
N LYS A 217 -12.21 6.80 13.80
CA LYS A 217 -12.20 5.36 13.46
C LYS A 217 -11.03 4.92 12.57
N ARG A 218 -10.28 5.86 11.99
CA ARG A 218 -9.21 5.54 11.02
C ARG A 218 -7.84 5.43 11.66
N TYR A 219 -7.64 6.10 12.79
CA TYR A 219 -6.34 6.21 13.44
C TYR A 219 -6.29 5.59 14.84
N ASP A 220 -7.44 5.19 15.39
CA ASP A 220 -7.55 4.40 16.59
C ASP A 220 -7.51 2.90 16.27
#